data_55fe54d7c51fa688988632222de3af9a
#
_entry.id   55fe54d7c51fa688988632222de3af9a
#
_cell.length_a   1.000
_cell.length_b   1.000
_cell.length_c   1.000
_cell.angle_alpha   90.00
_cell.angle_beta   90.00
_cell.angle_gamma   90.00
#
_symmetry.space_group_name_H-M   'P 1'
#
loop_
_entity.id
_entity.type
_entity.pdbx_description
1 polymer ?
#
loop_
_entity_poly.entity_id
_entity_poly.type
_entity_poly.pdbx_seq_one_letter_code
_entity_poly.pdbx_strand_id
1 'polypeptide(L)'
;CLNFLERPTDGQVLIEGKDLGTLNEKELRKQRSDIAMIFQHFNLLMQKNVIDNICFPLQIQGVKKKEARAKARELLKTVGLEEKEKAYPAQLSGGQKQRVAIARALASNPKILLCDEATSALDPQTTASILELLKSINEQFQITIVIITHQMSVIREICNRVAIIEHGELVENGL
;
A
#
# COMPACT_ATOMS: atom_id res chain seq x y z
N CYS A 1 4.96 -10.91 -8.35
CA CYS A 1 3.92 -11.61 -9.12
C CYS A 1 2.49 -11.28 -8.66
N LEU A 2 2.19 -11.06 -7.35
CA LEU A 2 0.82 -10.86 -6.83
C LEU A 2 0.02 -9.74 -7.52
N ASN A 3 0.66 -8.65 -7.92
CA ASN A 3 0.04 -7.56 -8.69
C ASN A 3 0.17 -7.75 -10.21
N PHE A 4 0.72 -8.87 -10.65
CA PHE A 4 0.94 -9.23 -12.04
C PHE A 4 1.78 -8.20 -12.86
N LEU A 5 2.61 -7.39 -12.20
CA LEU A 5 3.62 -6.55 -12.88
C LEU A 5 4.67 -7.44 -13.55
N GLU A 6 5.02 -8.54 -12.90
CA GLU A 6 5.75 -9.66 -13.49
C GLU A 6 4.83 -10.88 -13.58
N ARG A 7 4.76 -11.47 -14.75
CA ARG A 7 3.96 -12.68 -14.98
C ARG A 7 4.70 -13.88 -14.40
N PRO A 8 4.01 -14.75 -13.65
CA PRO A 8 4.60 -16.01 -13.21
C PRO A 8 4.93 -16.88 -14.43
N THR A 9 5.99 -17.68 -14.33
CA THR A 9 6.39 -18.63 -15.38
C THR A 9 5.39 -19.77 -15.46
N ASP A 10 4.83 -20.18 -14.31
CA ASP A 10 3.81 -21.21 -14.17
C ASP A 10 2.91 -20.91 -12.98
N GLY A 11 1.78 -21.60 -12.89
CA GLY A 11 0.78 -21.40 -11.85
C GLY A 11 -0.19 -20.27 -12.11
N GLN A 12 -1.04 -19.99 -11.13
CA GLN A 12 -2.16 -19.04 -11.24
C GLN A 12 -2.14 -18.03 -10.10
N VAL A 13 -2.54 -16.80 -10.39
CA VAL A 13 -2.82 -15.78 -9.36
C VAL A 13 -4.32 -15.48 -9.39
N LEU A 14 -5.02 -15.97 -8.37
CA LEU A 14 -6.47 -15.81 -8.24
C LEU A 14 -6.79 -14.66 -7.30
N ILE A 15 -7.59 -13.69 -7.77
CA ILE A 15 -8.15 -12.62 -6.95
C ILE A 15 -9.67 -12.66 -7.09
N GLU A 16 -10.37 -12.84 -5.98
CA GLU A 16 -11.84 -13.01 -5.98
C GLU A 16 -12.31 -14.11 -6.98
N GLY A 17 -11.54 -15.20 -7.08
CA GLY A 17 -11.83 -16.31 -7.99
C GLY A 17 -11.48 -16.06 -9.46
N LYS A 18 -10.93 -14.89 -9.81
CA LYS A 18 -10.50 -14.57 -11.18
C LYS A 18 -9.01 -14.79 -11.33
N ASP A 19 -8.62 -15.57 -12.33
CA ASP A 19 -7.21 -15.76 -12.68
C ASP A 19 -6.69 -14.55 -13.47
N LEU A 20 -5.71 -13.85 -12.90
CA LEU A 20 -5.09 -12.69 -13.56
C LEU A 20 -4.35 -13.08 -14.85
N GLY A 21 -3.91 -14.33 -14.97
CA GLY A 21 -3.21 -14.84 -16.14
C GLY A 21 -4.07 -14.92 -17.40
N THR A 22 -5.39 -15.05 -17.24
CA THR A 22 -6.36 -15.16 -18.34
C THR A 22 -6.88 -13.80 -18.83
N LEU A 23 -6.57 -12.71 -18.09
CA LEU A 23 -7.09 -11.39 -18.40
C LEU A 23 -6.32 -10.72 -19.54
N ASN A 24 -7.04 -10.00 -20.41
CA ASN A 24 -6.40 -9.10 -21.36
C ASN A 24 -5.84 -7.85 -20.66
N GLU A 25 -5.00 -7.06 -21.34
CA GLU A 25 -4.30 -5.91 -20.74
C GLU A 25 -5.27 -4.85 -20.19
N LYS A 26 -6.43 -4.65 -20.78
CA LYS A 26 -7.43 -3.68 -20.31
C LYS A 26 -8.09 -4.16 -19.02
N GLU A 27 -8.43 -5.42 -18.94
CA GLU A 27 -9.01 -6.06 -17.76
C GLU A 27 -7.99 -6.13 -16.63
N LEU A 28 -6.75 -6.47 -16.96
CA LEU A 28 -5.65 -6.52 -15.99
C LEU A 28 -5.36 -5.13 -15.38
N ARG A 29 -5.40 -4.06 -16.18
CA ARG A 29 -5.30 -2.68 -15.65
C ARG A 29 -6.43 -2.36 -14.69
N LYS A 30 -7.65 -2.78 -15.02
CA LYS A 30 -8.81 -2.59 -14.13
C LYS A 30 -8.62 -3.37 -12.83
N GLN A 31 -8.18 -4.63 -12.91
CA GLN A 31 -7.93 -5.44 -11.73
C GLN A 31 -6.79 -4.88 -10.87
N ARG A 32 -5.73 -4.34 -11.49
CA ARG A 32 -4.63 -3.67 -10.78
C ARG A 32 -5.08 -2.40 -10.04
N SER A 33 -6.18 -1.76 -10.41
CA SER A 33 -6.70 -0.61 -9.65
C SER A 33 -7.25 -1.02 -8.27
N ASP A 34 -7.59 -2.29 -8.09
CA ASP A 34 -8.05 -2.86 -6.82
C ASP A 34 -6.86 -3.29 -5.92
N ILE A 35 -5.63 -3.23 -6.44
CA ILE A 35 -4.41 -3.62 -5.74
C ILE A 35 -3.50 -2.41 -5.62
N ALA A 36 -3.31 -1.92 -4.42
CA ALA A 36 -2.32 -0.87 -4.16
C ALA A 36 -1.03 -1.47 -3.60
N MET A 37 0.09 -0.79 -3.80
CA MET A 37 1.39 -1.23 -3.32
C MET A 37 2.13 -0.10 -2.62
N ILE A 38 2.70 -0.43 -1.47
CA ILE A 38 3.64 0.39 -0.72
C ILE A 38 5.00 -0.26 -0.84
N PHE A 39 5.97 0.50 -1.31
CA PHE A 39 7.35 0.05 -1.52
C PHE A 39 8.23 0.43 -0.35
N GLN A 40 9.33 -0.27 -0.18
CA GLN A 40 10.38 -0.01 0.81
C GLN A 40 10.86 1.46 0.78
N HIS A 41 11.05 2.03 -0.41
CA HIS A 41 11.44 3.43 -0.61
C HIS A 41 10.20 4.27 -0.96
N PHE A 42 9.41 4.68 -0.08
CA PHE A 42 8.20 5.54 -0.18
C PHE A 42 7.71 5.93 -1.58
N ASN A 43 8.59 6.04 -2.57
CA ASN A 43 8.38 6.38 -3.99
C ASN A 43 7.48 7.62 -4.19
N LEU A 44 7.65 8.63 -3.33
CA LEU A 44 6.93 9.89 -3.46
C LEU A 44 7.47 10.72 -4.62
N LEU A 45 6.56 11.43 -5.28
CA LEU A 45 6.90 12.38 -6.33
C LEU A 45 7.50 13.63 -5.67
N MET A 46 8.84 13.77 -5.76
CA MET A 46 9.59 14.79 -5.04
C MET A 46 9.22 16.22 -5.44
N GLN A 47 8.79 16.43 -6.70
CA GLN A 47 8.36 17.71 -7.23
C GLN A 47 6.89 18.06 -6.89
N LYS A 48 6.16 17.16 -6.27
CA LYS A 48 4.77 17.35 -5.82
C LYS A 48 4.71 17.45 -4.30
N ASN A 49 3.86 18.35 -3.82
CA ASN A 49 3.56 18.41 -2.39
C ASN A 49 2.74 17.20 -1.93
N VAL A 50 2.47 17.09 -0.64
CA VAL A 50 1.79 15.95 0.00
C VAL A 50 0.41 15.70 -0.63
N ILE A 51 -0.44 16.71 -0.72
CA ILE A 51 -1.80 16.53 -1.26
C ILE A 51 -1.78 16.12 -2.74
N ASP A 52 -0.86 16.67 -3.54
CA ASP A 52 -0.76 16.34 -4.95
C ASP A 52 -0.16 14.94 -5.17
N ASN A 53 0.68 14.43 -4.23
CA ASN A 53 1.09 13.03 -4.19
C ASN A 53 -0.11 12.11 -3.97
N ILE A 54 -0.98 12.42 -3.01
CA ILE A 54 -2.17 11.60 -2.71
C ILE A 54 -3.20 11.67 -3.83
N CYS A 55 -3.36 12.85 -4.47
CA CYS A 55 -4.28 13.03 -5.60
C CYS A 55 -3.80 12.32 -6.88
N PHE A 56 -2.53 11.97 -7.00
CA PHE A 56 -1.95 11.47 -8.25
C PHE A 56 -2.66 10.24 -8.82
N PRO A 57 -2.93 9.16 -8.06
CA PRO A 57 -3.68 8.01 -8.59
C PRO A 57 -5.10 8.37 -9.01
N LEU A 58 -5.78 9.27 -8.32
CA LEU A 58 -7.12 9.74 -8.67
C LEU A 58 -7.12 10.55 -9.97
N GLN A 59 -6.08 11.35 -10.21
CA GLN A 59 -5.90 12.09 -11.46
C GLN A 59 -5.73 11.14 -12.66
N ILE A 60 -4.97 10.05 -12.49
CA ILE A 60 -4.81 9.00 -13.52
C ILE A 60 -6.15 8.33 -13.83
N GLN A 61 -7.00 8.15 -12.82
CA GLN A 61 -8.37 7.61 -12.98
C GLN A 61 -9.37 8.62 -13.58
N GLY A 62 -8.93 9.86 -13.86
CA GLY A 62 -9.80 10.90 -14.44
C GLY A 62 -10.73 11.59 -13.43
N VAL A 63 -10.50 11.42 -12.11
CA VAL A 63 -11.30 12.09 -11.08
C VAL A 63 -11.06 13.60 -11.12
N LYS A 64 -12.13 14.39 -11.03
CA LYS A 64 -12.05 15.85 -11.05
C LYS A 64 -11.20 16.36 -9.89
N LYS A 65 -10.38 17.38 -10.15
CA LYS A 65 -9.42 17.95 -9.19
C LYS A 65 -10.05 18.31 -7.83
N LYS A 66 -11.27 18.86 -7.83
CA LYS A 66 -11.97 19.24 -6.59
C LYS A 66 -12.29 18.00 -5.74
N GLU A 67 -12.80 16.94 -6.35
CA GLU A 67 -13.16 15.67 -5.70
C GLU A 67 -11.89 14.94 -5.21
N ALA A 68 -10.86 14.87 -6.06
CA ALA A 68 -9.58 14.27 -5.69
C ALA A 68 -8.96 14.96 -4.46
N ARG A 69 -8.99 16.29 -4.38
CA ARG A 69 -8.49 17.04 -3.23
C ARG A 69 -9.34 16.85 -1.98
N ALA A 70 -10.66 16.76 -2.10
CA ALA A 70 -11.53 16.47 -0.97
C ALA A 70 -11.18 15.12 -0.36
N LYS A 71 -11.10 14.07 -1.20
CA LYS A 71 -10.71 12.73 -0.75
C LYS A 71 -9.30 12.68 -0.17
N ALA A 72 -8.34 13.38 -0.79
CA ALA A 72 -6.97 13.44 -0.28
C ALA A 72 -6.90 14.06 1.13
N ARG A 73 -7.73 15.06 1.44
CA ARG A 73 -7.79 15.65 2.79
C ARG A 73 -8.39 14.69 3.82
N GLU A 74 -9.39 13.90 3.44
CA GLU A 74 -9.93 12.84 4.32
C GLU A 74 -8.85 11.80 4.64
N LEU A 75 -8.09 11.38 3.63
CA LEU A 75 -6.99 10.44 3.83
C LEU A 75 -5.85 11.05 4.66
N LEU A 76 -5.58 12.37 4.53
CA LEU A 76 -4.61 13.05 5.39
C LEU A 76 -5.03 13.00 6.86
N LYS A 77 -6.32 13.12 7.17
CA LYS A 77 -6.85 12.94 8.53
C LYS A 77 -6.64 11.50 9.00
N THR A 78 -6.96 10.51 8.17
CA THR A 78 -6.77 9.10 8.49
C THR A 78 -5.32 8.80 8.88
N VAL A 79 -4.33 9.42 8.22
CA VAL A 79 -2.91 9.20 8.52
C VAL A 79 -2.30 10.23 9.49
N GLY A 80 -3.09 11.18 10.02
CA GLY A 80 -2.66 12.19 11.00
C GLY A 80 -1.64 13.19 10.45
N LEU A 81 -1.87 13.72 9.23
CA LEU A 81 -0.96 14.65 8.55
C LEU A 81 -1.69 15.85 7.92
N GLU A 82 -2.79 16.30 8.53
CA GLU A 82 -3.60 17.42 7.98
C GLU A 82 -2.79 18.69 7.79
N GLU A 83 -1.93 19.00 8.75
CA GLU A 83 -1.09 20.21 8.75
C GLU A 83 0.04 20.15 7.70
N LYS A 84 0.31 18.98 7.12
CA LYS A 84 1.35 18.76 6.10
C LYS A 84 0.85 18.83 4.65
N GLU A 85 -0.40 19.20 4.42
CA GLU A 85 -1.02 19.23 3.08
C GLU A 85 -0.13 19.86 2.00
N LYS A 86 0.53 20.97 2.34
CA LYS A 86 1.35 21.77 1.41
C LYS A 86 2.85 21.45 1.45
N ALA A 87 3.29 20.62 2.40
CA ALA A 87 4.69 20.24 2.55
C ALA A 87 5.17 19.40 1.34
N TYR A 88 6.45 19.47 1.05
CA TYR A 88 7.10 18.63 0.05
C TYR A 88 7.78 17.42 0.72
N PRO A 89 8.00 16.30 0.01
CA PRO A 89 8.62 15.11 0.58
C PRO A 89 9.96 15.36 1.27
N ALA A 90 10.76 16.31 0.77
CA ALA A 90 12.04 16.68 1.38
C ALA A 90 11.89 17.29 2.79
N GLN A 91 10.72 17.79 3.15
CA GLN A 91 10.42 18.42 4.45
C GLN A 91 9.81 17.44 5.46
N LEU A 92 9.70 16.16 5.11
CA LEU A 92 9.04 15.12 5.91
C LEU A 92 10.06 14.16 6.53
N SER A 93 9.78 13.71 7.75
CA SER A 93 10.50 12.58 8.35
C SER A 93 10.20 11.26 7.59
N GLY A 94 10.97 10.20 7.83
CA GLY A 94 10.73 8.88 7.25
C GLY A 94 9.31 8.36 7.53
N GLY A 95 8.87 8.42 8.78
CA GLY A 95 7.52 8.01 9.18
C GLY A 95 6.41 8.86 8.54
N GLN A 96 6.62 10.17 8.38
CA GLN A 96 5.68 11.04 7.67
C GLN A 96 5.61 10.70 6.18
N LYS A 97 6.74 10.43 5.52
CA LYS A 97 6.78 9.95 4.13
C LYS A 97 6.00 8.65 3.96
N GLN A 98 6.18 7.71 4.90
CA GLN A 98 5.44 6.45 4.90
C GLN A 98 3.94 6.65 5.04
N ARG A 99 3.50 7.52 5.94
CA ARG A 99 2.08 7.87 6.10
C ARG A 99 1.50 8.49 4.83
N VAL A 100 2.26 9.34 4.11
CA VAL A 100 1.85 9.89 2.80
C VAL A 100 1.77 8.78 1.75
N ALA A 101 2.71 7.84 1.72
CA ALA A 101 2.68 6.70 0.80
C ALA A 101 1.45 5.80 1.05
N ILE A 102 1.11 5.55 2.32
CA ILE A 102 -0.11 4.84 2.73
C ILE A 102 -1.36 5.60 2.25
N ALA A 103 -1.48 6.89 2.53
CA ALA A 103 -2.62 7.70 2.10
C ALA A 103 -2.77 7.70 0.57
N ARG A 104 -1.66 7.80 -0.18
CA ARG A 104 -1.66 7.70 -1.64
C ARG A 104 -2.14 6.34 -2.13
N ALA A 105 -1.71 5.26 -1.49
CA ALA A 105 -2.15 3.90 -1.83
C ALA A 105 -3.66 3.73 -1.61
N LEU A 106 -4.20 4.28 -0.53
CA LEU A 106 -5.64 4.23 -0.22
C LEU A 106 -6.50 5.10 -1.15
N ALA A 107 -5.92 6.06 -1.85
CA ALA A 107 -6.67 7.00 -2.69
C ALA A 107 -7.49 6.31 -3.79
N SER A 108 -6.99 5.20 -4.34
CA SER A 108 -7.68 4.40 -5.36
C SER A 108 -8.80 3.49 -4.82
N ASN A 109 -9.07 3.48 -3.51
CA ASN A 109 -9.97 2.53 -2.83
C ASN A 109 -9.62 1.07 -3.13
N PRO A 110 -8.39 0.62 -2.85
CA PRO A 110 -7.97 -0.73 -3.15
C PRO A 110 -8.70 -1.75 -2.26
N LYS A 111 -8.86 -2.97 -2.76
CA LYS A 111 -9.29 -4.13 -1.97
C LYS A 111 -8.11 -4.84 -1.30
N ILE A 112 -6.93 -4.72 -1.91
CA ILE A 112 -5.70 -5.35 -1.46
C ILE A 112 -4.60 -4.30 -1.37
N LEU A 113 -3.91 -4.25 -0.24
CA LEU A 113 -2.74 -3.42 -0.01
C LEU A 113 -1.51 -4.32 0.17
N LEU A 114 -0.59 -4.26 -0.77
CA LEU A 114 0.69 -4.97 -0.71
C LEU A 114 1.72 -4.05 -0.05
N CYS A 115 2.34 -4.49 1.03
CA CYS A 115 3.37 -3.76 1.76
C CYS A 115 4.70 -4.51 1.62
N ASP A 116 5.60 -3.98 0.79
CA ASP A 116 6.92 -4.56 0.57
C ASP A 116 7.93 -3.86 1.47
N GLU A 117 8.33 -4.52 2.55
CA GLU A 117 9.24 -4.01 3.57
C GLU A 117 8.89 -2.58 4.06
N ALA A 118 7.62 -2.29 4.22
CA ALA A 118 7.09 -0.95 4.46
C ALA A 118 7.61 -0.26 5.74
N THR A 119 8.29 -0.99 6.63
CA THR A 119 8.84 -0.49 7.90
C THR A 119 10.34 -0.65 8.04
N SER A 120 11.03 -1.28 7.08
CA SER A 120 12.46 -1.64 7.20
C SER A 120 13.41 -0.44 7.33
N ALA A 121 13.01 0.73 6.81
CA ALA A 121 13.79 1.96 6.85
C ALA A 121 13.40 2.90 8.03
N LEU A 122 12.61 2.41 9.01
CA LEU A 122 12.08 3.20 10.11
C LEU A 122 12.67 2.73 11.44
N ASP A 123 12.76 3.65 12.40
CA ASP A 123 13.10 3.32 13.79
C ASP A 123 11.96 2.52 14.46
N PRO A 124 12.24 1.79 15.57
CA PRO A 124 11.26 0.90 16.20
C PRO A 124 9.95 1.60 16.64
N GLN A 125 10.05 2.82 17.17
CA GLN A 125 8.87 3.56 17.64
C GLN A 125 8.00 4.00 16.46
N THR A 126 8.60 4.49 15.40
CA THR A 126 7.90 4.84 14.15
C THR A 126 7.29 3.60 13.51
N THR A 127 8.01 2.46 13.52
CA THR A 127 7.51 1.17 13.04
C THR A 127 6.21 0.78 13.75
N ALA A 128 6.21 0.74 15.09
CA ALA A 128 5.00 0.43 15.86
C ALA A 128 3.82 1.34 15.48
N SER A 129 4.06 2.64 15.38
CA SER A 129 3.04 3.62 14.98
C SER A 129 2.49 3.40 13.55
N ILE A 130 3.31 2.92 12.61
CA ILE A 130 2.87 2.56 11.26
C ILE A 130 2.07 1.24 11.28
N LEU A 131 2.46 0.26 12.09
CA LEU A 131 1.72 -1.00 12.23
C LEU A 131 0.32 -0.78 12.84
N GLU A 132 0.21 0.05 13.88
CA GLU A 132 -1.07 0.47 14.44
C GLU A 132 -1.95 1.16 13.39
N LEU A 133 -1.37 2.05 12.57
CA LEU A 133 -2.08 2.70 11.49
C LEU A 133 -2.58 1.68 10.45
N LEU A 134 -1.77 0.72 10.04
CA LEU A 134 -2.17 -0.34 9.09
C LEU A 134 -3.28 -1.21 9.65
N LYS A 135 -3.24 -1.53 10.94
CA LYS A 135 -4.31 -2.27 11.63
C LYS A 135 -5.61 -1.49 11.63
N SER A 136 -5.57 -0.22 12.00
CA SER A 136 -6.73 0.69 11.96
C SER A 136 -7.33 0.80 10.53
N ILE A 137 -6.47 0.87 9.50
CA ILE A 137 -6.88 0.90 8.10
C ILE A 137 -7.56 -0.41 7.69
N ASN A 138 -7.01 -1.56 8.08
CA ASN A 138 -7.62 -2.86 7.81
C ASN A 138 -9.03 -2.94 8.42
N GLU A 139 -9.19 -2.52 9.66
CA GLU A 139 -10.47 -2.50 10.36
C GLU A 139 -11.46 -1.50 9.75
N GLN A 140 -11.02 -0.29 9.43
CA GLN A 140 -11.88 0.79 8.93
C GLN A 140 -12.33 0.56 7.47
N PHE A 141 -11.40 0.12 6.61
CA PHE A 141 -11.65 -0.01 5.18
C PHE A 141 -11.96 -1.45 4.74
N GLN A 142 -11.84 -2.43 5.65
CA GLN A 142 -12.08 -3.86 5.39
C GLN A 142 -11.28 -4.38 4.18
N ILE A 143 -10.02 -3.91 4.04
CA ILE A 143 -9.12 -4.31 2.96
C ILE A 143 -8.18 -5.44 3.41
N THR A 144 -7.79 -6.30 2.49
CA THR A 144 -6.75 -7.29 2.75
C THR A 144 -5.37 -6.64 2.71
N ILE A 145 -4.57 -6.78 3.77
CA ILE A 145 -3.19 -6.28 3.80
C ILE A 145 -2.24 -7.48 3.73
N VAL A 146 -1.36 -7.46 2.73
CA VAL A 146 -0.29 -8.47 2.56
C VAL A 146 1.03 -7.78 2.86
N ILE A 147 1.74 -8.25 3.89
CA ILE A 147 3.01 -7.67 4.34
C ILE A 147 4.13 -8.64 4.00
N ILE A 148 5.13 -8.15 3.27
CA ILE A 148 6.38 -8.84 3.02
C ILE A 148 7.41 -8.24 3.97
N THR A 149 7.96 -9.06 4.84
CA THR A 149 8.94 -8.63 5.85
C THR A 149 9.81 -9.80 6.31
N HIS A 150 11.03 -9.47 6.72
CA HIS A 150 11.93 -10.40 7.41
C HIS A 150 11.93 -10.16 8.94
N GLN A 151 11.11 -9.21 9.44
CA GLN A 151 11.04 -8.85 10.85
C GLN A 151 9.96 -9.66 11.58
N MET A 152 10.35 -10.63 12.40
CA MET A 152 9.42 -11.48 13.16
C MET A 152 8.54 -10.70 14.14
N SER A 153 9.01 -9.55 14.65
CA SER A 153 8.21 -8.66 15.49
C SER A 153 6.98 -8.12 14.75
N VAL A 154 7.14 -7.69 13.49
CA VAL A 154 6.04 -7.20 12.64
C VAL A 154 4.98 -8.29 12.45
N ILE A 155 5.43 -9.53 12.16
CA ILE A 155 4.53 -10.66 11.94
C ILE A 155 3.67 -10.91 13.18
N ARG A 156 4.28 -10.97 14.36
CA ARG A 156 3.58 -11.23 15.62
C ARG A 156 2.59 -10.15 16.02
N GLU A 157 2.86 -8.91 15.62
CA GLU A 157 2.07 -7.75 16.02
C GLU A 157 0.80 -7.56 15.20
N ILE A 158 0.85 -7.84 13.89
CA ILE A 158 -0.24 -7.46 12.98
C ILE A 158 -0.79 -8.61 12.13
N CYS A 159 -0.01 -9.68 11.88
CA CYS A 159 -0.44 -10.73 10.97
C CYS A 159 -1.30 -11.76 11.68
N ASN A 160 -2.40 -12.16 11.02
CA ASN A 160 -3.26 -13.26 11.44
C ASN A 160 -3.06 -14.53 10.59
N ARG A 161 -2.28 -14.45 9.51
CA ARG A 161 -1.81 -15.57 8.70
C ARG A 161 -0.38 -15.31 8.25
N VAL A 162 0.42 -16.35 8.17
CA VAL A 162 1.83 -16.27 7.81
C VAL A 162 2.16 -17.31 6.75
N ALA A 163 2.99 -16.93 5.79
CA ALA A 163 3.61 -17.83 4.84
C ALA A 163 5.14 -17.59 4.87
N ILE A 164 5.91 -18.64 5.16
CA ILE A 164 7.38 -18.58 5.22
C ILE A 164 7.93 -19.08 3.90
N ILE A 165 8.74 -18.25 3.26
CA ILE A 165 9.40 -18.56 1.98
C ILE A 165 10.90 -18.57 2.19
N GLU A 166 11.54 -19.69 1.88
CA GLU A 166 12.99 -19.87 1.90
C GLU A 166 13.47 -20.39 0.54
N HIS A 167 14.52 -19.78 -0.01
CA HIS A 167 15.07 -20.14 -1.32
C HIS A 167 14.04 -20.19 -2.47
N GLY A 168 12.97 -19.41 -2.37
CA GLY A 168 11.88 -19.36 -3.37
C GLY A 168 10.80 -20.43 -3.17
N GLU A 169 10.91 -21.28 -2.14
CA GLU A 169 9.94 -22.32 -1.81
C GLU A 169 9.12 -21.94 -0.59
N LEU A 170 7.83 -22.29 -0.60
CA LEU A 170 6.95 -22.14 0.56
C LEU A 170 7.24 -23.29 1.53
N VAL A 171 7.89 -22.99 2.66
CA VAL A 171 8.28 -24.01 3.66
C VAL A 171 7.23 -24.19 4.75
N GLU A 172 6.48 -23.14 5.08
CA GLU A 172 5.43 -23.20 6.09
C GLU A 172 4.34 -22.18 5.79
N ASN A 173 3.09 -22.54 6.11
CA ASN A 173 1.98 -21.60 6.16
C ASN A 173 1.06 -21.94 7.33
N GLY A 174 0.46 -20.91 7.97
CA GLY A 174 -0.37 -21.11 9.14
C GLY A 174 -1.15 -19.85 9.55
N LEU A 175 -1.90 -20.01 10.65
CA LEU A 175 -2.61 -18.94 11.36
C LEU A 175 -1.71 -18.36 12.46
#